data_5bee2c292a38c43bd9231c298474ddb4
#
_entry.id   5bee2c292a38c43bd9231c298474ddb4
#
_cell.length_a   1.000
_cell.length_b   1.000
_cell.length_c   1.000
_cell.angle_alpha   90.00
_cell.angle_beta   90.00
_cell.angle_gamma   90.00
#
_symmetry.space_group_name_H-M   'P 1'
#
loop_
_entity.id
_entity.type
_entity.pdbx_description
1 polymer ?
#
loop_
_entity_poly.entity_id
_entity_poly.type
_entity_poly.pdbx_seq_one_letter_code
_entity_poly.pdbx_strand_id
1 'polypeptide(L)'
;MPIEFSFSWLLYDPAYAAALGLTAILGIAAVAYCAASRKSPEYIDRYKRNLGLVAEVLVSLGIVGLITFAARSKIDAEIHIADVKSQELERNVRTAAWDFARLHCLRQATAVPPTKTMGTIYEACHWWPQVMKGPEEFVNWWGARERFQAMAAEPQLSPELRSTYAAIAEQIDQLLLAQSDHTLDKHKKKLLEHQFSWPFVAACAFFAIAGIAMKWARAALDLRPSRRPLV
;
A
#
# COMPACT_ATOMS: atom_id res chain seq x y z
N MET A 1 -2.48 10.92 -28.82
CA MET A 1 -3.13 10.32 -27.63
C MET A 1 -2.40 9.01 -27.34
N PRO A 2 -1.63 8.86 -26.28
CA PRO A 2 -1.10 7.56 -25.90
C PRO A 2 -2.28 6.70 -25.44
N ILE A 3 -2.42 5.52 -26.03
CA ILE A 3 -3.39 4.51 -25.59
C ILE A 3 -2.82 3.97 -24.28
N GLU A 4 -3.27 4.51 -23.16
CA GLU A 4 -3.05 3.90 -21.84
C GLU A 4 -3.84 2.60 -21.80
N PHE A 5 -3.18 1.49 -22.12
CA PHE A 5 -3.71 0.17 -21.84
C PHE A 5 -3.78 0.01 -20.31
N SER A 6 -4.90 0.40 -19.75
CA SER A 6 -5.22 0.14 -18.35
C SER A 6 -5.48 -1.36 -18.18
N PHE A 7 -4.46 -2.11 -17.74
CA PHE A 7 -4.60 -3.51 -17.33
C PHE A 7 -5.36 -3.66 -16.00
N SER A 8 -6.01 -2.61 -15.53
CA SER A 8 -6.76 -2.59 -14.27
C SER A 8 -7.88 -3.64 -14.24
N TRP A 9 -8.55 -3.91 -15.36
CA TRP A 9 -9.61 -4.91 -15.44
C TRP A 9 -9.12 -6.36 -15.17
N LEU A 10 -7.85 -6.68 -15.47
CA LEU A 10 -7.23 -7.97 -15.16
C LEU A 10 -7.06 -8.21 -13.66
N LEU A 11 -6.98 -7.13 -12.87
CA LEU A 11 -6.85 -7.18 -11.41
C LEU A 11 -8.22 -7.25 -10.70
N TYR A 12 -9.30 -6.86 -11.40
CA TYR A 12 -10.65 -6.84 -10.82
C TYR A 12 -11.36 -8.21 -10.86
N ASP A 13 -10.94 -9.12 -11.76
CA ASP A 13 -11.49 -10.47 -11.83
C ASP A 13 -10.38 -11.53 -11.80
N PRO A 14 -10.03 -12.04 -10.61
CA PRO A 14 -8.97 -13.04 -10.45
C PRO A 14 -9.27 -14.34 -11.18
N ALA A 15 -10.54 -14.69 -11.40
CA ALA A 15 -10.93 -15.89 -12.14
C ALA A 15 -10.61 -15.74 -13.64
N TYR A 16 -10.84 -14.57 -14.20
CA TYR A 16 -10.50 -14.28 -15.59
C TYR A 16 -8.98 -14.24 -15.83
N ALA A 17 -8.22 -13.63 -14.90
CA ALA A 17 -6.77 -13.62 -14.95
C ALA A 17 -6.18 -15.04 -14.87
N ALA A 18 -6.74 -15.90 -14.00
CA ALA A 18 -6.35 -17.30 -13.88
C ALA A 18 -6.67 -18.09 -15.16
N ALA A 19 -7.85 -17.87 -15.75
CA ALA A 19 -8.24 -18.52 -17.00
C ALA A 19 -7.33 -18.15 -18.18
N LEU A 20 -6.97 -16.87 -18.30
CA LEU A 20 -6.01 -16.41 -19.31
C LEU A 20 -4.62 -17.00 -19.07
N GLY A 21 -4.15 -17.05 -17.82
CA GLY A 21 -2.88 -17.69 -17.47
C GLY A 21 -2.85 -19.17 -17.86
N LEU A 22 -3.90 -19.92 -17.54
CA LEU A 22 -4.03 -21.33 -17.88
C LEU A 22 -4.07 -21.56 -19.40
N THR A 23 -4.83 -20.78 -20.14
CA THR A 23 -4.89 -20.88 -21.61
C THR A 23 -3.54 -20.57 -22.26
N ALA A 24 -2.80 -19.58 -21.74
CA ALA A 24 -1.46 -19.27 -22.21
C ALA A 24 -0.48 -20.43 -21.91
N ILE A 25 -0.51 -21.01 -20.71
CA ILE A 25 0.31 -22.18 -20.33
C ILE A 25 0.03 -23.34 -21.28
N LEU A 26 -1.23 -23.71 -21.50
CA LEU A 26 -1.63 -24.81 -22.37
C LEU A 26 -1.22 -24.54 -23.83
N GLY A 27 -1.39 -23.32 -24.32
CA GLY A 27 -1.00 -22.93 -25.67
C GLY A 27 0.51 -23.05 -25.89
N ILE A 28 1.33 -22.50 -25.02
CA ILE A 28 2.79 -22.57 -25.10
C ILE A 28 3.27 -24.03 -24.97
N ALA A 29 2.69 -24.80 -24.03
CA ALA A 29 3.04 -26.19 -23.83
C ALA A 29 2.71 -27.04 -25.08
N ALA A 30 1.55 -26.82 -25.69
CA ALA A 30 1.14 -27.50 -26.91
C ALA A 30 2.08 -27.19 -28.08
N VAL A 31 2.45 -25.93 -28.29
CA VAL A 31 3.41 -25.52 -29.34
C VAL A 31 4.77 -26.17 -29.11
N ALA A 32 5.30 -26.11 -27.88
CA ALA A 32 6.58 -26.73 -27.56
C ALA A 32 6.57 -28.27 -27.77
N TYR A 33 5.47 -28.93 -27.35
CA TYR A 33 5.27 -30.35 -27.56
C TYR A 33 5.21 -30.69 -29.06
N CYS A 34 4.40 -29.99 -29.85
CA CYS A 34 4.26 -30.23 -31.30
C CYS A 34 5.58 -29.99 -32.06
N ALA A 35 6.33 -28.95 -31.67
CA ALA A 35 7.64 -28.67 -32.26
C ALA A 35 8.64 -29.81 -32.02
N ALA A 36 8.66 -30.38 -30.81
CA ALA A 36 9.54 -31.47 -30.45
C ALA A 36 9.09 -32.82 -31.07
N SER A 37 7.78 -33.09 -31.11
CA SER A 37 7.23 -34.38 -31.51
C SER A 37 7.52 -34.79 -32.98
N ARG A 38 7.88 -33.80 -33.80
CA ARG A 38 8.23 -34.00 -35.23
C ARG A 38 9.70 -34.28 -35.46
N LYS A 39 10.55 -34.34 -34.44
CA LYS A 39 12.01 -34.47 -34.54
C LYS A 39 12.48 -35.89 -34.21
N SER A 40 13.77 -36.19 -34.52
CA SER A 40 14.41 -37.47 -34.20
C SER A 40 14.51 -37.71 -32.69
N PRO A 41 14.60 -38.97 -32.22
CA PRO A 41 14.71 -39.30 -30.80
C PRO A 41 15.90 -38.60 -30.09
N GLU A 42 17.06 -38.56 -30.72
CA GLU A 42 18.26 -37.89 -30.16
C GLU A 42 18.05 -36.38 -29.97
N TYR A 43 17.35 -35.75 -30.89
CA TYR A 43 16.98 -34.34 -30.77
C TYR A 43 16.00 -34.10 -29.63
N ILE A 44 15.05 -35.03 -29.44
CA ILE A 44 14.06 -34.92 -28.34
C ILE A 44 14.76 -34.95 -26.99
N ASP A 45 15.75 -35.81 -26.75
CA ASP A 45 16.46 -35.90 -25.47
C ASP A 45 17.29 -34.63 -25.17
N ARG A 46 17.97 -34.08 -26.18
CA ARG A 46 18.67 -32.80 -26.04
C ARG A 46 17.69 -31.65 -25.77
N TYR A 47 16.57 -31.65 -26.49
CA TYR A 47 15.53 -30.64 -26.35
C TYR A 47 14.91 -30.67 -24.96
N LYS A 48 14.57 -31.85 -24.42
CA LYS A 48 14.05 -32.01 -23.06
C LYS A 48 15.00 -31.46 -22.01
N ARG A 49 16.30 -31.69 -22.14
CA ARG A 49 17.31 -31.15 -21.20
C ARG A 49 17.36 -29.65 -21.23
N ASN A 50 17.44 -29.07 -22.42
CA ASN A 50 17.46 -27.62 -22.58
C ASN A 50 16.14 -26.97 -22.13
N LEU A 51 15.02 -27.60 -22.45
CA LEU A 51 13.70 -27.13 -22.00
C LEU A 51 13.60 -27.10 -20.48
N GLY A 52 14.16 -28.12 -19.80
CA GLY A 52 14.21 -28.19 -18.34
C GLY A 52 15.01 -27.03 -17.72
N LEU A 53 16.22 -26.78 -18.20
CA LEU A 53 17.09 -25.71 -17.73
C LEU A 53 16.44 -24.33 -17.95
N VAL A 54 15.95 -24.08 -19.17
CA VAL A 54 15.28 -22.82 -19.48
C VAL A 54 14.04 -22.62 -18.61
N ALA A 55 13.24 -23.67 -18.42
CA ALA A 55 12.07 -23.60 -17.57
C ALA A 55 12.40 -23.26 -16.12
N GLU A 56 13.48 -23.78 -15.56
CA GLU A 56 13.91 -23.47 -14.19
C GLU A 56 14.36 -22.03 -14.04
N VAL A 57 15.12 -21.50 -14.99
CA VAL A 57 15.52 -20.08 -14.98
C VAL A 57 14.29 -19.18 -15.08
N LEU A 58 13.35 -19.47 -15.97
CA LEU A 58 12.14 -18.68 -16.17
C LEU A 58 11.23 -18.71 -14.93
N VAL A 59 11.05 -19.87 -14.29
CA VAL A 59 10.29 -19.98 -13.05
C VAL A 59 10.95 -19.20 -11.93
N SER A 60 12.28 -19.25 -11.81
CA SER A 60 13.01 -18.48 -10.79
C SER A 60 12.83 -16.98 -10.97
N LEU A 61 12.89 -16.47 -12.20
CA LEU A 61 12.57 -15.08 -12.51
C LEU A 61 11.13 -14.71 -12.15
N GLY A 62 10.21 -15.64 -12.42
CA GLY A 62 8.80 -15.47 -12.05
C GLY A 62 8.58 -15.37 -10.52
N ILE A 63 9.31 -16.17 -9.75
CA ILE A 63 9.26 -16.09 -8.27
C ILE A 63 9.75 -14.74 -7.78
N VAL A 64 10.82 -14.19 -8.34
CA VAL A 64 11.31 -12.83 -8.00
C VAL A 64 10.22 -11.81 -8.26
N GLY A 65 9.54 -11.89 -9.41
CA GLY A 65 8.42 -11.00 -9.73
C GLY A 65 7.25 -11.12 -8.75
N LEU A 66 6.91 -12.34 -8.32
CA LEU A 66 5.85 -12.59 -7.35
C LEU A 66 6.18 -11.98 -5.98
N ILE A 67 7.41 -12.16 -5.51
CA ILE A 67 7.89 -11.59 -4.25
C ILE A 67 7.81 -10.06 -4.32
N THR A 68 8.26 -9.48 -5.42
CA THR A 68 8.23 -8.03 -5.64
C THR A 68 6.79 -7.50 -5.65
N PHE A 69 5.88 -8.20 -6.32
CA PHE A 69 4.47 -7.86 -6.35
C PHE A 69 3.85 -7.92 -4.95
N ALA A 70 4.12 -9.00 -4.19
CA ALA A 70 3.62 -9.16 -2.82
C ALA A 70 4.14 -8.06 -1.88
N ALA A 71 5.43 -7.72 -1.99
CA ALA A 71 6.02 -6.64 -1.20
C ALA A 71 5.35 -5.29 -1.52
N ARG A 72 5.10 -5.01 -2.79
CA ARG A 72 4.42 -3.79 -3.24
C ARG A 72 2.98 -3.73 -2.74
N SER A 73 2.22 -4.81 -2.90
CA SER A 73 0.84 -4.91 -2.42
C SER A 73 0.73 -4.70 -0.91
N LYS A 74 1.70 -5.23 -0.15
CA LYS A 74 1.77 -5.03 1.30
C LYS A 74 1.97 -3.54 1.64
N ILE A 75 2.91 -2.87 0.97
CA ILE A 75 3.16 -1.43 1.21
C ILE A 75 1.94 -0.58 0.81
N ASP A 76 1.26 -0.91 -0.29
CA ASP A 76 0.03 -0.21 -0.68
C ASP A 76 -1.07 -0.36 0.37
N ALA A 77 -1.21 -1.55 0.97
CA ALA A 77 -2.14 -1.78 2.07
C ALA A 77 -1.75 -1.00 3.34
N GLU A 78 -0.46 -0.98 3.70
CA GLU A 78 0.05 -0.22 4.85
C GLU A 78 -0.19 1.28 4.68
N ILE A 79 0.05 1.84 3.48
CA ILE A 79 -0.25 3.24 3.16
C ILE A 79 -1.73 3.54 3.31
N HIS A 80 -2.60 2.67 2.80
CA HIS A 80 -4.05 2.87 2.92
C HIS A 80 -4.52 2.85 4.37
N ILE A 81 -4.03 1.90 5.17
CA ILE A 81 -4.33 1.82 6.61
C ILE A 81 -3.83 3.07 7.35
N ALA A 82 -2.61 3.54 7.04
CA ALA A 82 -2.04 4.73 7.64
C ALA A 82 -2.83 6.00 7.27
N ASP A 83 -3.31 6.09 6.03
CA ASP A 83 -4.14 7.20 5.57
C ASP A 83 -5.48 7.26 6.30
N VAL A 84 -6.19 6.13 6.38
CA VAL A 84 -7.47 6.02 7.12
C VAL A 84 -7.27 6.37 8.60
N LYS A 85 -6.22 5.84 9.23
CA LYS A 85 -5.89 6.13 10.63
C LYS A 85 -5.58 7.62 10.86
N SER A 86 -4.81 8.23 9.96
CA SER A 86 -4.50 9.67 10.02
C SER A 86 -5.76 10.52 9.92
N GLN A 87 -6.67 10.20 9.00
CA GLN A 87 -7.95 10.90 8.84
C GLN A 87 -8.87 10.74 10.06
N GLU A 88 -8.90 9.55 10.65
CA GLU A 88 -9.67 9.29 11.87
C GLU A 88 -9.13 10.10 13.06
N LEU A 89 -7.80 10.10 13.26
CA LEU A 89 -7.16 10.88 14.31
C LEU A 89 -7.38 12.39 14.12
N GLU A 90 -7.27 12.88 12.89
CA GLU A 90 -7.57 14.28 12.59
C GLU A 90 -9.02 14.64 12.91
N ARG A 91 -9.97 13.77 12.56
CA ARG A 91 -11.38 13.94 12.91
C ARG A 91 -11.59 13.99 14.43
N ASN A 92 -10.92 13.10 15.17
CA ASN A 92 -11.01 13.05 16.62
C ASN A 92 -10.47 14.32 17.28
N VAL A 93 -9.31 14.81 16.83
CA VAL A 93 -8.74 16.09 17.30
C VAL A 93 -9.70 17.25 17.00
N ARG A 94 -10.24 17.32 15.78
CA ARG A 94 -11.22 18.35 15.40
C ARG A 94 -12.49 18.28 16.25
N THR A 95 -12.98 17.08 16.56
CA THR A 95 -14.17 16.90 17.41
C THR A 95 -13.89 17.34 18.84
N ALA A 96 -12.76 16.93 19.43
CA ALA A 96 -12.35 17.39 20.76
C ALA A 96 -12.19 18.91 20.82
N ALA A 97 -11.65 19.49 19.76
CA ALA A 97 -11.54 20.92 19.55
C ALA A 97 -12.91 21.60 19.56
N TRP A 98 -13.84 21.07 18.80
CA TRP A 98 -15.22 21.59 18.72
C TRP A 98 -15.92 21.53 20.06
N ASP A 99 -15.84 20.41 20.77
CA ASP A 99 -16.47 20.25 22.08
C ASP A 99 -15.88 21.22 23.09
N PHE A 100 -14.57 21.42 23.08
CA PHE A 100 -13.93 22.44 23.91
C PHE A 100 -14.45 23.84 23.57
N ALA A 101 -14.47 24.22 22.30
CA ALA A 101 -14.94 25.54 21.88
C ALA A 101 -16.41 25.75 22.25
N ARG A 102 -17.24 24.75 22.08
CA ARG A 102 -18.66 24.81 22.45
C ARG A 102 -18.87 24.98 23.93
N LEU A 103 -18.09 24.31 24.78
CA LEU A 103 -18.25 24.35 26.23
C LEU A 103 -17.68 25.63 26.82
N HIS A 104 -16.56 26.11 26.32
CA HIS A 104 -15.80 27.18 26.95
C HIS A 104 -15.85 28.54 26.21
N CYS A 105 -15.92 28.52 24.87
CA CYS A 105 -15.84 29.74 24.07
C CYS A 105 -17.20 30.39 23.84
N LEU A 106 -18.25 29.62 23.59
CA LEU A 106 -19.59 30.15 23.35
C LEU A 106 -20.22 30.78 24.62
N ARG A 107 -19.84 30.31 25.81
CA ARG A 107 -20.31 30.91 27.10
C ARG A 107 -19.62 32.20 27.44
N GLN A 108 -18.42 32.47 26.93
CA GLN A 108 -17.65 33.67 27.30
C GLN A 108 -17.96 34.92 26.48
N ALA A 109 -18.71 34.77 25.38
CA ALA A 109 -19.13 35.94 24.58
C ALA A 109 -20.02 36.96 25.37
N THR A 110 -20.40 36.64 26.60
CA THR A 110 -21.34 37.44 27.42
C THR A 110 -20.81 37.88 28.76
N ALA A 111 -19.54 37.61 29.16
CA ALA A 111 -19.07 37.88 30.54
C ALA A 111 -17.76 38.67 30.65
N VAL A 112 -17.80 39.72 31.47
CA VAL A 112 -16.83 40.48 32.30
C VAL A 112 -15.30 40.21 32.13
N PRO A 113 -14.42 41.25 32.35
CA PRO A 113 -13.01 41.25 31.94
C PRO A 113 -12.13 40.19 32.62
N PRO A 114 -11.02 39.80 31.95
CA PRO A 114 -10.35 38.54 32.18
C PRO A 114 -9.50 38.49 33.44
N THR A 115 -9.78 37.53 34.32
CA THR A 115 -8.77 36.98 35.22
C THR A 115 -7.68 36.26 34.38
N LYS A 116 -6.46 36.07 34.93
CA LYS A 116 -5.36 35.38 34.21
C LYS A 116 -5.78 34.00 33.64
N THR A 117 -6.65 33.29 34.34
CA THR A 117 -7.24 32.02 33.91
C THR A 117 -8.14 32.18 32.68
N MET A 118 -8.85 33.30 32.56
CA MET A 118 -9.63 33.64 31.36
C MET A 118 -8.75 34.01 30.18
N GLY A 119 -7.53 34.51 30.37
CA GLY A 119 -6.57 34.81 29.30
C GLY A 119 -6.18 33.58 28.51
N THR A 120 -5.87 32.47 29.19
CA THR A 120 -5.50 31.20 28.53
C THR A 120 -6.66 30.56 27.79
N ILE A 121 -7.87 30.64 28.36
CA ILE A 121 -9.08 30.14 27.66
C ILE A 121 -9.40 31.07 26.48
N TYR A 122 -9.24 32.38 26.63
CA TYR A 122 -9.44 33.35 25.54
C TYR A 122 -8.45 33.12 24.38
N GLU A 123 -7.18 32.87 24.67
CA GLU A 123 -6.18 32.54 23.67
C GLU A 123 -6.54 31.23 22.95
N ALA A 124 -6.96 30.21 23.69
CA ALA A 124 -7.44 28.97 23.10
C ALA A 124 -8.64 29.23 22.19
N CYS A 125 -9.63 29.98 22.65
CA CYS A 125 -10.83 30.31 21.88
C CYS A 125 -10.53 31.17 20.63
N HIS A 126 -9.50 31.99 20.66
CA HIS A 126 -9.08 32.79 19.52
C HIS A 126 -8.34 31.94 18.46
N TRP A 127 -7.62 30.94 18.91
CA TRP A 127 -6.85 30.05 18.04
C TRP A 127 -7.71 28.91 17.41
N TRP A 128 -8.74 28.44 18.10
CA TRP A 128 -9.63 27.37 17.67
C TRP A 128 -10.28 27.59 16.30
N PRO A 129 -10.76 28.77 15.91
CA PRO A 129 -11.29 28.99 14.59
C PRO A 129 -10.30 28.68 13.46
N GLN A 130 -8.99 28.78 13.73
CA GLN A 130 -7.94 28.45 12.77
C GLN A 130 -7.77 26.93 12.58
N VAL A 131 -8.02 26.15 13.64
CA VAL A 131 -8.02 24.67 13.57
C VAL A 131 -9.31 24.14 12.95
N MET A 132 -10.40 24.90 13.11
CA MET A 132 -11.74 24.51 12.68
C MET A 132 -12.06 24.92 11.25
N LYS A 133 -11.26 25.74 10.62
CA LYS A 133 -11.35 26.02 9.19
C LYS A 133 -11.16 24.74 8.42
N GLY A 134 -12.01 24.50 7.43
CA GLY A 134 -12.26 23.23 6.77
C GLY A 134 -11.04 22.37 6.35
N PRO A 135 -11.27 21.18 5.80
CA PRO A 135 -10.20 20.22 5.48
C PRO A 135 -9.20 20.71 4.44
N GLU A 136 -9.50 21.82 3.75
CA GLU A 136 -8.65 22.40 2.71
C GLU A 136 -7.60 23.38 3.25
N GLU A 137 -7.73 23.86 4.51
CA GLU A 137 -6.74 24.76 5.09
C GLU A 137 -5.68 24.00 5.89
N PHE A 138 -4.42 24.28 5.54
CA PHE A 138 -3.26 23.69 6.22
C PHE A 138 -3.25 24.04 7.70
N VAL A 139 -3.37 23.04 8.57
CA VAL A 139 -3.28 23.19 10.01
C VAL A 139 -1.84 22.92 10.45
N ASN A 140 -1.22 23.87 11.15
CA ASN A 140 0.07 23.66 11.78
C ASN A 140 -0.09 22.85 13.08
N TRP A 141 -0.17 21.51 12.93
CA TRP A 141 -0.34 20.60 14.07
C TRP A 141 0.81 20.67 15.08
N TRP A 142 2.03 20.95 14.65
CA TRP A 142 3.17 21.12 15.54
C TRP A 142 2.99 22.33 16.46
N GLY A 143 2.66 23.47 15.90
CA GLY A 143 2.37 24.67 16.70
C GLY A 143 1.15 24.49 17.61
N ALA A 144 0.16 23.72 17.18
CA ALA A 144 -0.99 23.35 17.99
C ALA A 144 -0.56 22.55 19.22
N ARG A 145 0.20 21.48 19.00
CA ARG A 145 0.73 20.62 20.07
C ARG A 145 1.47 21.40 21.13
N GLU A 146 2.44 22.22 20.72
CA GLU A 146 3.24 23.02 21.67
C GLU A 146 2.38 23.93 22.55
N ARG A 147 1.37 24.58 21.95
CA ARG A 147 0.45 25.43 22.69
C ARG A 147 -0.40 24.64 23.69
N PHE A 148 -0.94 23.49 23.32
CA PHE A 148 -1.72 22.66 24.24
C PHE A 148 -0.88 22.09 25.36
N GLN A 149 0.38 21.71 25.09
CA GLN A 149 1.32 21.29 26.12
C GLN A 149 1.65 22.43 27.10
N ALA A 150 1.88 23.62 26.58
CA ALA A 150 2.11 24.81 27.44
C ALA A 150 0.90 25.13 28.33
N MET A 151 -0.32 25.07 27.78
CA MET A 151 -1.55 25.27 28.56
C MET A 151 -1.77 24.15 29.60
N ALA A 152 -1.47 22.90 29.26
CA ALA A 152 -1.56 21.77 30.20
C ALA A 152 -0.55 21.89 31.36
N ALA A 153 0.57 22.57 31.15
CA ALA A 153 1.59 22.84 32.17
C ALA A 153 1.28 24.05 33.04
N GLU A 154 0.27 24.87 32.72
CA GLU A 154 -0.05 26.12 33.44
C GLU A 154 -0.63 25.81 34.83
N PRO A 155 0.07 26.15 35.94
CA PRO A 155 -0.34 25.76 37.28
C PRO A 155 -1.60 26.47 37.78
N GLN A 156 -1.99 27.58 37.14
CA GLN A 156 -3.14 28.39 37.55
C GLN A 156 -4.47 27.86 36.99
N LEU A 157 -4.43 26.89 36.06
CA LEU A 157 -5.62 26.26 35.50
C LEU A 157 -6.17 25.16 36.42
N SER A 158 -7.49 24.97 36.37
CA SER A 158 -8.12 23.87 37.09
C SER A 158 -7.57 22.52 36.63
N PRO A 159 -7.52 21.51 37.51
CA PRO A 159 -7.05 20.15 37.12
C PRO A 159 -7.80 19.58 35.93
N GLU A 160 -9.10 19.84 35.79
CA GLU A 160 -9.95 19.39 34.71
C GLU A 160 -9.55 20.00 33.37
N LEU A 161 -9.29 21.31 33.31
CA LEU A 161 -8.83 21.99 32.11
C LEU A 161 -7.43 21.53 31.71
N ARG A 162 -6.52 21.35 32.68
CA ARG A 162 -5.18 20.81 32.39
C ARG A 162 -5.25 19.40 31.78
N SER A 163 -6.09 18.52 32.34
CA SER A 163 -6.26 17.17 31.79
C SER A 163 -6.86 17.19 30.37
N THR A 164 -7.79 18.09 30.10
CA THR A 164 -8.37 18.25 28.77
C THR A 164 -7.33 18.73 27.76
N TYR A 165 -6.52 19.71 28.08
CA TYR A 165 -5.45 20.19 27.21
C TYR A 165 -4.38 19.13 27.00
N ALA A 166 -4.00 18.39 28.04
CA ALA A 166 -3.06 17.28 27.93
C ALA A 166 -3.60 16.18 27.00
N ALA A 167 -4.87 15.83 27.12
CA ALA A 167 -5.51 14.81 26.26
C ALA A 167 -5.55 15.25 24.78
N ILE A 168 -5.82 16.54 24.52
CA ILE A 168 -5.79 17.08 23.14
C ILE A 168 -4.37 17.07 22.60
N ALA A 169 -3.36 17.47 23.40
CA ALA A 169 -1.96 17.43 22.99
C ALA A 169 -1.51 16.00 22.65
N GLU A 170 -1.93 15.02 23.43
CA GLU A 170 -1.65 13.60 23.19
C GLU A 170 -2.29 13.10 21.88
N GLN A 171 -3.53 13.48 21.60
CA GLN A 171 -4.19 13.14 20.34
C GLN A 171 -3.47 13.76 19.14
N ILE A 172 -2.97 15.00 19.27
CA ILE A 172 -2.16 15.64 18.22
C ILE A 172 -0.83 14.90 18.04
N ASP A 173 -0.18 14.43 19.10
CA ASP A 173 1.02 13.62 19.02
C ASP A 173 0.79 12.32 18.22
N GLN A 174 -0.31 11.64 18.51
CA GLN A 174 -0.70 10.43 17.78
C GLN A 174 -0.96 10.72 16.29
N LEU A 175 -1.59 11.85 15.99
CA LEU A 175 -1.80 12.30 14.61
C LEU A 175 -0.48 12.57 13.88
N LEU A 176 0.45 13.28 14.51
CA LEU A 176 1.76 13.59 13.94
C LEU A 176 2.59 12.33 13.69
N LEU A 177 2.54 11.36 14.60
CA LEU A 177 3.18 10.05 14.41
C LEU A 177 2.57 9.31 13.22
N ALA A 178 1.23 9.25 13.13
CA ALA A 178 0.55 8.61 12.02
C ALA A 178 0.88 9.28 10.66
N GLN A 179 0.99 10.60 10.61
CA GLN A 179 1.39 11.33 9.42
C GLN A 179 2.86 11.07 9.04
N SER A 180 3.74 10.93 10.03
CA SER A 180 5.15 10.58 9.81
C SER A 180 5.29 9.18 9.23
N ASP A 181 4.59 8.18 9.79
CA ASP A 181 4.57 6.81 9.29
C ASP A 181 4.04 6.74 7.85
N HIS A 182 2.94 7.45 7.58
CA HIS A 182 2.38 7.54 6.23
C HIS A 182 3.37 8.15 5.22
N THR A 183 4.12 9.18 5.61
CA THR A 183 5.13 9.81 4.76
C THR A 183 6.29 8.84 4.48
N LEU A 184 6.73 8.09 5.49
CA LEU A 184 7.78 7.08 5.36
C LEU A 184 7.37 5.96 4.40
N ASP A 185 6.14 5.47 4.52
CA ASP A 185 5.64 4.40 3.66
C ASP A 185 5.44 4.87 2.20
N LYS A 186 4.99 6.10 1.99
CA LYS A 186 5.00 6.72 0.65
C LYS A 186 6.42 6.79 0.06
N HIS A 187 7.41 7.09 0.88
CA HIS A 187 8.80 7.12 0.42
C HIS A 187 9.31 5.73 0.05
N LYS A 188 9.04 4.71 0.86
CA LYS A 188 9.33 3.29 0.56
C LYS A 188 8.66 2.85 -0.75
N LYS A 189 7.39 3.21 -0.94
CA LYS A 189 6.66 2.93 -2.18
C LYS A 189 7.37 3.54 -3.39
N LYS A 190 7.74 4.82 -3.32
CA LYS A 190 8.42 5.51 -4.41
C LYS A 190 9.77 4.86 -4.76
N LEU A 191 10.53 4.42 -3.76
CA LEU A 191 11.78 3.69 -3.98
C LEU A 191 11.54 2.34 -4.69
N LEU A 192 10.55 1.58 -4.26
CA LEU A 192 10.17 0.32 -4.90
C LEU A 192 9.67 0.51 -6.34
N GLU A 193 8.90 1.55 -6.60
CA GLU A 193 8.42 1.88 -7.94
C GLU A 193 9.58 2.26 -8.89
N HIS A 194 10.60 2.90 -8.36
CA HIS A 194 11.79 3.25 -9.15
C HIS A 194 12.64 2.02 -9.45
N GLN A 195 12.80 1.10 -8.48
CA GLN A 195 13.61 -0.11 -8.66
C GLN A 195 12.89 -1.20 -9.46
N PHE A 196 11.57 -1.33 -9.29
CA PHE A 196 10.77 -2.40 -9.89
C PHE A 196 9.53 -1.83 -10.56
N SER A 197 9.71 -1.40 -11.79
CA SER A 197 8.61 -0.86 -12.61
C SER A 197 7.54 -1.93 -12.91
N TRP A 198 6.30 -1.50 -13.20
CA TRP A 198 5.23 -2.41 -13.62
C TRP A 198 5.61 -3.30 -14.83
N PRO A 199 6.30 -2.81 -15.87
CA PRO A 199 6.78 -3.65 -16.95
C PRO A 199 7.70 -4.79 -16.48
N PHE A 200 8.55 -4.54 -15.48
CA PHE A 200 9.40 -5.59 -14.91
C PHE A 200 8.58 -6.69 -14.22
N VAL A 201 7.59 -6.32 -13.40
CA VAL A 201 6.71 -7.29 -12.72
C VAL A 201 5.89 -8.09 -13.74
N ALA A 202 5.37 -7.44 -14.77
CA ALA A 202 4.63 -8.09 -15.85
C ALA A 202 5.53 -9.06 -16.64
N ALA A 203 6.77 -8.68 -16.95
CA ALA A 203 7.75 -9.55 -17.61
C ALA A 203 8.07 -10.78 -16.75
N CYS A 204 8.26 -10.62 -15.45
CA CYS A 204 8.48 -11.73 -14.51
C CYS A 204 7.28 -12.69 -14.47
N ALA A 205 6.06 -12.17 -14.45
CA ALA A 205 4.85 -12.99 -14.52
C ALA A 205 4.77 -13.79 -15.82
N PHE A 206 5.08 -13.15 -16.94
CA PHE A 206 5.16 -13.83 -18.25
C PHE A 206 6.22 -14.94 -18.25
N PHE A 207 7.39 -14.69 -17.68
CA PHE A 207 8.45 -15.70 -17.55
C PHE A 207 8.01 -16.89 -16.67
N ALA A 208 7.28 -16.62 -15.57
CA ALA A 208 6.70 -17.71 -14.77
C ALA A 208 5.77 -18.60 -15.58
N ILE A 209 4.84 -17.99 -16.31
CA ILE A 209 3.88 -18.69 -17.18
C ILE A 209 4.61 -19.53 -18.23
N ALA A 210 5.58 -18.94 -18.93
CA ALA A 210 6.37 -19.64 -19.94
C ALA A 210 7.18 -20.80 -19.35
N GLY A 211 7.80 -20.59 -18.18
CA GLY A 211 8.57 -21.62 -17.47
C GLY A 211 7.70 -22.82 -17.05
N ILE A 212 6.51 -22.56 -16.51
CA ILE A 212 5.54 -23.61 -16.15
C ILE A 212 5.09 -24.36 -17.40
N ALA A 213 4.76 -23.66 -18.49
CA ALA A 213 4.36 -24.25 -19.74
C ALA A 213 5.44 -25.18 -20.32
N MET A 214 6.71 -24.78 -20.23
CA MET A 214 7.85 -25.62 -20.67
C MET A 214 8.03 -26.86 -19.79
N LYS A 215 7.81 -26.78 -18.48
CA LYS A 215 7.81 -27.95 -17.57
C LYS A 215 6.70 -28.93 -17.95
N TRP A 216 5.51 -28.46 -18.28
CA TRP A 216 4.41 -29.30 -18.74
C TRP A 216 4.70 -29.95 -20.09
N ALA A 217 5.26 -29.20 -21.05
CA ALA A 217 5.67 -29.76 -22.34
C ALA A 217 6.72 -30.86 -22.16
N ARG A 218 7.70 -30.67 -21.28
CA ARG A 218 8.70 -31.68 -20.94
C ARG A 218 8.04 -32.92 -20.35
N ALA A 219 7.17 -32.78 -19.36
CA ALA A 219 6.46 -33.89 -18.73
C ALA A 219 5.63 -34.68 -19.76
N ALA A 220 4.95 -33.98 -20.68
CA ALA A 220 4.19 -34.63 -21.77
C ALA A 220 5.10 -35.42 -22.74
N LEU A 221 6.31 -34.92 -23.02
CA LEU A 221 7.29 -35.62 -23.84
C LEU A 221 7.87 -36.87 -23.12
N ASP A 222 7.99 -36.83 -21.79
CA ASP A 222 8.44 -37.96 -20.98
C ASP A 222 7.40 -39.09 -20.92
N LEU A 223 6.11 -38.77 -20.95
CA LEU A 223 5.01 -39.72 -20.99
C LEU A 223 4.80 -40.34 -22.36
N ARG A 224 5.48 -39.88 -23.41
CA ARG A 224 5.36 -40.44 -24.74
C ARG A 224 5.96 -41.85 -24.75
N PRO A 225 5.18 -42.88 -25.10
CA PRO A 225 5.70 -44.23 -25.16
C PRO A 225 6.85 -44.27 -26.17
N SER A 226 8.01 -44.74 -25.73
CA SER A 226 9.14 -44.99 -26.61
C SER A 226 8.68 -46.01 -27.63
N ARG A 227 8.48 -45.59 -28.89
CA ARG A 227 8.32 -46.53 -29.99
C ARG A 227 9.64 -47.29 -30.11
N ARG A 228 9.78 -48.39 -29.34
CA ARG A 228 10.82 -49.36 -29.61
C ARG A 228 10.53 -49.85 -31.03
N PRO A 229 11.49 -49.83 -31.95
CA PRO A 229 11.32 -50.57 -33.21
C PRO A 229 11.06 -52.01 -32.83
N LEU A 230 9.92 -52.55 -33.27
CA LEU A 230 9.69 -53.97 -33.24
C LEU A 230 10.77 -54.54 -34.18
N VAL A 231 11.79 -55.16 -33.57
CA VAL A 231 12.81 -55.94 -34.29
C VAL A 231 12.20 -57.25 -34.70
#